data_ef2aed53126cc2591e7107a8b411da55
#
_entry.id   ef2aed53126cc2591e7107a8b411da55
#
_cell.length_a   1.000
_cell.length_b   1.000
_cell.length_c   1.000
_cell.angle_alpha   90.00
_cell.angle_beta   90.00
_cell.angle_gamma   90.00
#
_symmetry.space_group_name_H-M   'P 1'
#
loop_
_entity.id
_entity.type
_entity.pdbx_description
1 polymer ?
#
loop_
_entity_poly.entity_id
_entity_poly.type
_entity_poly.pdbx_seq_one_letter_code
_entity_poly.pdbx_strand_id
1 'polypeptide(L)'
;MKKPSANLPMIILAVLLGIILIMIIVYIVLSKDNGNAAGDGNQTVEEQQTGTEDGHPEKWQEGIISYKGRDYQYNDSIHTYLMMGIDKNEPVSAAEDYISGGQSDAMFLLVTDADKQTMCVIAINRNTMTEVQIFDTEGRSLGTMEAQICVAHGYGDGKRVSCGYAVDAVSGLFGDIPIEGYFAMNMGGIPIMNDAIGGVEVEVLHDLTSEADGVELHAGEVVTLSGNEAYYYLHGRDCSEFASSDARLLRQQQYIDAYTAKLKQLTGSNPTVMIDIYNSIDDYMVTNLDFVSVASELMTYTYDADTDWYSVPGETVMGEKFEEYHVDEDALEELIIQVFYEEAEKQGT
;
A
#
# COMPACT_ATOMS: atom_id res chain seq x y z
N MET A 1 6.86 -31.15 22.59
CA MET A 1 6.94 -30.11 21.57
C MET A 1 5.60 -30.10 20.85
N LYS A 2 4.73 -29.13 21.17
CA LYS A 2 3.45 -28.90 20.46
C LYS A 2 3.75 -27.96 19.29
N LYS A 3 3.36 -28.35 18.06
CA LYS A 3 3.37 -27.46 16.90
C LYS A 3 2.46 -26.27 17.20
N PRO A 4 2.85 -25.03 16.85
CA PRO A 4 1.94 -23.89 16.91
C PRO A 4 0.81 -24.11 15.88
N SER A 5 -0.40 -23.78 16.29
CA SER A 5 -1.61 -23.96 15.50
C SER A 5 -1.68 -23.00 14.33
N ALA A 6 -2.10 -23.51 13.19
CA ALA A 6 -2.23 -22.86 11.89
C ALA A 6 -3.33 -21.77 11.82
N ASN A 7 -3.29 -20.75 12.66
CA ASN A 7 -4.27 -19.66 12.67
C ASN A 7 -3.67 -18.23 12.57
N LEU A 8 -2.35 -18.13 12.31
CA LEU A 8 -1.67 -16.84 12.17
C LEU A 8 -1.89 -16.12 10.83
N PRO A 9 -2.22 -16.82 9.73
CA PRO A 9 -2.27 -16.22 8.39
C PRO A 9 -3.50 -15.36 8.09
N MET A 10 -4.55 -15.47 8.87
CA MET A 10 -5.79 -14.71 8.66
C MET A 10 -5.70 -13.26 9.16
N ILE A 11 -4.55 -12.84 9.60
CA ILE A 11 -4.37 -11.69 10.49
C ILE A 11 -3.98 -10.42 9.73
N ILE A 12 -3.13 -10.50 8.71
CA ILE A 12 -2.71 -9.32 7.90
C ILE A 12 -3.84 -8.86 6.98
N LEU A 13 -4.60 -9.81 6.48
CA LEU A 13 -5.83 -9.57 5.74
C LEU A 13 -6.80 -8.67 6.48
N ALA A 14 -6.91 -8.82 7.80
CA ALA A 14 -7.87 -8.09 8.59
C ALA A 14 -7.47 -6.63 8.87
N VAL A 15 -6.22 -6.11 8.64
CA VAL A 15 -5.92 -4.67 8.76
C VAL A 15 -6.22 -3.93 7.47
N LEU A 16 -5.83 -4.46 6.34
CA LEU A 16 -6.34 -3.98 5.07
C LEU A 16 -7.85 -4.20 5.01
N LEU A 17 -8.36 -5.37 5.41
CA LEU A 17 -9.79 -5.64 5.59
C LEU A 17 -10.40 -4.86 6.74
N GLY A 18 -9.69 -4.58 7.81
CA GLY A 18 -10.19 -3.79 8.92
C GLY A 18 -10.47 -2.36 8.51
N ILE A 19 -9.57 -1.71 7.81
CA ILE A 19 -9.79 -0.38 7.24
C ILE A 19 -10.90 -0.44 6.18
N ILE A 20 -10.90 -1.46 5.34
CA ILE A 20 -11.89 -1.68 4.29
C ILE A 20 -13.25 -2.09 4.89
N LEU A 21 -13.31 -3.00 5.86
CA LEU A 21 -14.54 -3.44 6.53
C LEU A 21 -15.19 -2.35 7.39
N ILE A 22 -14.42 -1.43 7.97
CA ILE A 22 -14.91 -0.22 8.66
C ILE A 22 -15.83 0.56 7.72
N MET A 23 -15.44 0.68 6.47
CA MET A 23 -16.17 1.49 5.51
C MET A 23 -17.44 0.83 4.95
N ILE A 24 -17.57 -0.51 4.96
CA ILE A 24 -18.77 -1.23 4.52
C ILE A 24 -19.93 -1.06 5.48
N ILE A 25 -19.70 -1.25 6.77
CA ILE A 25 -20.76 -1.24 7.77
C ILE A 25 -21.37 0.16 7.85
N VAL A 26 -20.55 1.21 7.66
CA VAL A 26 -21.04 2.60 7.59
C VAL A 26 -21.99 2.80 6.41
N TYR A 27 -21.67 2.27 5.24
CA TYR A 27 -22.51 2.41 4.05
C TYR A 27 -23.82 1.63 4.18
N ILE A 28 -23.82 0.41 4.72
CA ILE A 28 -25.05 -0.39 4.93
C ILE A 28 -26.01 0.32 5.91
N VAL A 29 -25.47 1.03 6.91
CA VAL A 29 -26.27 1.79 7.87
C VAL A 29 -26.77 3.11 7.26
N LEU A 30 -25.92 3.82 6.48
CA LEU A 30 -26.29 5.10 5.85
C LEU A 30 -27.13 4.92 4.58
N SER A 31 -26.96 3.83 3.82
CA SER A 31 -27.76 3.57 2.61
C SER A 31 -29.19 3.14 2.90
N LYS A 32 -29.54 2.80 4.14
CA LYS A 32 -30.93 2.59 4.55
C LYS A 32 -31.71 3.88 4.69
N ASP A 33 -31.05 5.05 4.76
CA ASP A 33 -31.73 6.34 4.97
C ASP A 33 -31.77 7.27 3.75
N ASN A 34 -31.09 6.99 2.64
CA ASN A 34 -31.12 7.87 1.46
C ASN A 34 -31.26 7.08 0.15
N GLY A 35 -32.49 6.97 -0.31
CA GLY A 35 -32.78 6.66 -1.71
C GLY A 35 -32.54 7.90 -2.58
N ASN A 36 -31.91 7.71 -3.73
CA ASN A 36 -31.69 8.59 -4.89
C ASN A 36 -30.53 9.58 -4.85
N ALA A 37 -29.52 9.29 -5.69
CA ALA A 37 -29.22 10.09 -6.89
C ALA A 37 -28.07 9.45 -7.68
N ALA A 38 -28.37 9.08 -8.91
CA ALA A 38 -27.40 8.70 -9.94
C ALA A 38 -26.77 9.97 -10.55
N GLY A 39 -25.50 9.91 -10.91
CA GLY A 39 -24.79 10.96 -11.65
C GLY A 39 -23.56 10.42 -12.35
N ASP A 40 -23.76 10.11 -13.61
CA ASP A 40 -22.84 9.68 -14.66
C ASP A 40 -21.72 10.72 -14.94
N GLY A 41 -20.51 10.28 -15.25
CA GLY A 41 -19.40 11.16 -15.61
C GLY A 41 -18.16 10.42 -16.10
N ASN A 42 -18.32 9.63 -17.15
CA ASN A 42 -17.22 9.01 -17.90
C ASN A 42 -16.50 10.05 -18.77
N GLN A 43 -15.22 10.32 -18.53
CA GLN A 43 -14.34 11.02 -19.47
C GLN A 43 -13.17 10.12 -19.83
N THR A 44 -13.26 9.58 -21.03
CA THR A 44 -12.20 8.91 -21.79
C THR A 44 -11.10 9.90 -22.14
N VAL A 45 -9.86 9.57 -21.79
CA VAL A 45 -8.64 10.23 -22.30
C VAL A 45 -8.07 9.35 -23.41
N GLU A 46 -7.88 9.94 -24.59
CA GLU A 46 -7.33 9.28 -25.77
C GLU A 46 -5.81 9.05 -25.63
N GLU A 47 -5.40 7.84 -25.95
CA GLU A 47 -4.00 7.40 -26.05
C GLU A 47 -3.29 8.04 -27.26
N GLN A 48 -2.05 8.51 -27.04
CA GLN A 48 -1.08 8.69 -28.12
C GLN A 48 0.11 7.75 -27.89
N GLN A 49 0.21 6.76 -28.78
CA GLN A 49 1.35 5.86 -28.89
C GLN A 49 2.57 6.59 -29.49
N THR A 50 3.71 6.49 -28.83
CA THR A 50 5.02 6.64 -29.50
C THR A 50 5.96 5.57 -28.97
N GLY A 51 6.32 4.61 -29.82
CA GLY A 51 7.27 3.56 -29.50
C GLY A 51 8.72 4.04 -29.55
N THR A 52 9.55 3.47 -28.68
CA THR A 52 11.02 3.37 -28.83
C THR A 52 11.48 2.03 -28.29
N GLU A 53 12.24 1.33 -29.15
CA GLU A 53 12.94 0.07 -28.82
C GLU A 53 14.10 0.36 -27.88
N ASP A 54 14.10 -0.25 -26.69
CA ASP A 54 15.31 -0.68 -25.96
C ASP A 54 14.86 -1.65 -24.85
N GLY A 55 15.38 -2.81 -24.86
CA GLY A 55 15.44 -4.07 -24.10
C GLY A 55 14.89 -4.17 -22.69
N HIS A 56 13.84 -3.48 -22.31
CA HIS A 56 13.05 -3.76 -21.11
C HIS A 56 11.93 -4.75 -21.43
N PRO A 57 11.50 -5.61 -20.49
CA PRO A 57 10.35 -6.48 -20.73
C PRO A 57 9.19 -5.62 -21.22
N GLU A 58 8.63 -6.04 -22.34
CA GLU A 58 7.54 -5.29 -22.98
C GLU A 58 6.45 -5.04 -21.92
N LYS A 59 5.97 -3.78 -21.87
CA LYS A 59 4.83 -3.33 -21.07
C LYS A 59 3.75 -4.40 -21.05
N TRP A 60 3.07 -4.58 -19.90
CA TRP A 60 1.93 -5.48 -19.81
C TRP A 60 1.12 -5.47 -21.10
N GLN A 61 0.96 -6.61 -21.75
CA GLN A 61 0.26 -6.75 -23.00
C GLN A 61 -0.94 -7.66 -22.79
N GLU A 62 -2.08 -7.23 -23.34
CA GLU A 62 -3.19 -8.14 -23.56
C GLU A 62 -2.69 -9.27 -24.47
N GLY A 63 -2.53 -10.47 -23.93
CA GLY A 63 -2.11 -11.62 -24.69
C GLY A 63 -1.18 -12.59 -23.95
N ILE A 64 -0.59 -13.47 -24.74
CA ILE A 64 0.35 -14.48 -24.23
C ILE A 64 1.76 -13.93 -24.32
N ILE A 65 2.47 -13.96 -23.20
CA ILE A 65 3.89 -13.64 -23.10
C ILE A 65 4.70 -14.92 -22.91
N SER A 66 5.93 -14.97 -23.45
CA SER A 66 6.84 -16.09 -23.26
C SER A 66 7.91 -15.72 -22.23
N TYR A 67 7.94 -16.47 -21.10
CA TYR A 67 8.92 -16.28 -20.02
C TYR A 67 9.60 -17.60 -19.68
N LYS A 68 10.95 -17.63 -19.67
CA LYS A 68 11.78 -18.83 -19.38
C LYS A 68 11.33 -20.08 -20.18
N GLY A 69 10.85 -19.88 -21.43
CA GLY A 69 10.43 -20.98 -22.33
C GLY A 69 9.05 -21.56 -22.03
N ARG A 70 8.23 -20.88 -21.28
CA ARG A 70 6.80 -21.16 -21.04
C ARG A 70 5.98 -19.96 -21.47
N ASP A 71 4.74 -20.23 -21.87
CA ASP A 71 3.79 -19.19 -22.25
C ASP A 71 2.87 -18.89 -21.08
N TYR A 72 2.67 -17.59 -20.81
CA TYR A 72 1.85 -17.09 -19.71
C TYR A 72 0.82 -16.10 -20.25
N GLN A 73 -0.32 -16.03 -19.60
CA GLN A 73 -1.39 -15.08 -19.87
C GLN A 73 -1.68 -14.28 -18.59
N TYR A 74 -1.93 -12.99 -18.73
CA TYR A 74 -2.38 -12.16 -17.61
C TYR A 74 -3.68 -12.73 -17.05
N ASN A 75 -3.77 -12.79 -15.72
CA ASN A 75 -4.96 -13.28 -15.03
C ASN A 75 -5.98 -12.16 -14.88
N ASP A 76 -7.01 -12.13 -15.74
CA ASP A 76 -8.05 -11.10 -15.75
C ASP A 76 -8.91 -11.06 -14.48
N SER A 77 -8.79 -12.05 -13.58
CA SER A 77 -9.45 -12.05 -12.27
C SER A 77 -8.66 -11.32 -11.18
N ILE A 78 -7.49 -10.77 -11.52
CA ILE A 78 -6.66 -9.97 -10.62
C ILE A 78 -7.21 -8.55 -10.51
N HIS A 79 -7.34 -8.08 -9.27
CA HIS A 79 -7.59 -6.67 -8.95
C HIS A 79 -6.46 -6.14 -8.07
N THR A 80 -6.08 -4.88 -8.27
CA THR A 80 -4.94 -4.26 -7.60
C THR A 80 -5.32 -2.93 -6.95
N TYR A 81 -4.84 -2.74 -5.72
CA TYR A 81 -5.13 -1.55 -4.92
C TYR A 81 -3.86 -1.03 -4.25
N LEU A 82 -3.51 0.24 -4.50
CA LEU A 82 -2.34 0.86 -3.88
C LEU A 82 -2.69 1.48 -2.53
N MET A 83 -2.03 1.01 -1.48
CA MET A 83 -2.16 1.49 -0.12
C MET A 83 -0.97 2.37 0.24
N MET A 84 -1.21 3.60 0.72
CA MET A 84 -0.16 4.58 0.99
C MET A 84 -0.29 5.22 2.36
N GLY A 85 0.83 5.38 3.06
CA GLY A 85 0.98 6.25 4.23
C GLY A 85 1.75 7.52 3.83
N ILE A 86 1.11 8.69 4.00
CA ILE A 86 1.65 9.98 3.58
C ILE A 86 2.27 10.70 4.78
N ASP A 87 3.46 11.27 4.62
CA ASP A 87 4.27 11.96 5.62
C ASP A 87 3.69 13.33 6.07
N LYS A 88 2.37 13.37 6.26
CA LYS A 88 1.62 14.53 6.76
C LYS A 88 0.98 14.19 8.10
N ASN A 89 1.04 15.13 9.05
CA ASN A 89 0.41 14.95 10.36
C ASN A 89 -1.00 15.53 10.42
N GLU A 90 -1.28 16.52 9.59
CA GLU A 90 -2.54 17.23 9.58
C GLU A 90 -3.61 16.47 8.78
N PRO A 91 -4.91 16.73 9.02
CA PRO A 91 -5.97 16.30 8.13
C PRO A 91 -5.68 16.65 6.67
N VAL A 92 -6.23 15.88 5.75
CA VAL A 92 -6.02 16.07 4.31
C VAL A 92 -6.44 17.46 3.89
N SER A 93 -5.52 18.21 3.33
CA SER A 93 -5.75 19.54 2.79
C SER A 93 -5.13 19.67 1.40
N ALA A 94 -5.52 20.68 0.64
CA ALA A 94 -4.83 20.98 -0.61
C ALA A 94 -3.37 21.37 -0.33
N ALA A 95 -2.47 20.90 -1.19
CA ALA A 95 -1.06 21.29 -1.15
C ALA A 95 -0.91 22.82 -1.34
N GLU A 96 0.09 23.40 -0.70
CA GLU A 96 0.38 24.85 -0.81
C GLU A 96 0.90 25.21 -2.21
N ASP A 97 1.68 24.31 -2.80
CA ASP A 97 2.17 24.37 -4.18
C ASP A 97 2.20 22.97 -4.79
N TYR A 98 2.57 22.86 -6.07
CA TYR A 98 2.48 21.61 -6.81
C TYR A 98 3.53 20.54 -6.43
N ILE A 99 4.46 20.86 -5.53
CA ILE A 99 5.53 19.97 -5.07
C ILE A 99 5.48 19.68 -3.55
N SER A 100 4.39 20.09 -2.89
CA SER A 100 4.22 19.97 -1.44
C SER A 100 3.11 19.00 -1.02
N GLY A 101 2.77 18.02 -1.89
CA GLY A 101 1.72 17.04 -1.64
C GLY A 101 2.00 16.05 -0.49
N GLY A 102 3.26 15.94 -0.05
CA GLY A 102 3.73 14.94 0.91
C GLY A 102 4.24 13.68 0.23
N GLN A 103 5.21 13.00 0.84
CA GLN A 103 5.79 11.77 0.30
C GLN A 103 5.01 10.53 0.81
N SER A 104 4.93 9.50 -0.03
CA SER A 104 4.38 8.20 0.39
C SER A 104 5.46 7.37 1.09
N ASP A 105 5.53 7.50 2.40
CA ASP A 105 6.56 6.85 3.24
C ASP A 105 6.30 5.36 3.52
N ALA A 106 5.08 4.90 3.31
CA ALA A 106 4.68 3.50 3.34
C ALA A 106 3.88 3.21 2.06
N MET A 107 4.23 2.15 1.36
CA MET A 107 3.58 1.75 0.11
C MET A 107 3.41 0.24 0.05
N PHE A 108 2.19 -0.20 -0.19
CA PHE A 108 1.83 -1.60 -0.33
C PHE A 108 0.88 -1.78 -1.50
N LEU A 109 1.15 -2.73 -2.36
CA LEU A 109 0.22 -3.14 -3.42
C LEU A 109 -0.56 -4.36 -2.92
N LEU A 110 -1.86 -4.18 -2.67
CA LEU A 110 -2.78 -5.28 -2.41
C LEU A 110 -3.22 -5.86 -3.75
N VAL A 111 -3.04 -7.16 -3.90
CA VAL A 111 -3.42 -7.91 -5.10
C VAL A 111 -4.42 -8.98 -4.70
N THR A 112 -5.55 -9.04 -5.37
CA THR A 112 -6.59 -10.04 -5.14
C THR A 112 -6.84 -10.87 -6.38
N ASP A 113 -7.17 -12.13 -6.23
CA ASP A 113 -7.58 -13.05 -7.30
C ASP A 113 -9.03 -13.49 -7.04
N ALA A 114 -9.95 -12.96 -7.85
CA ALA A 114 -11.39 -13.19 -7.66
C ALA A 114 -11.79 -14.64 -7.91
N ASP A 115 -11.15 -15.32 -8.85
CA ASP A 115 -11.44 -16.70 -9.20
C ASP A 115 -10.92 -17.68 -8.13
N LYS A 116 -9.71 -17.43 -7.60
CA LYS A 116 -9.12 -18.25 -6.54
C LYS A 116 -9.60 -17.86 -5.15
N GLN A 117 -10.20 -16.68 -5.01
CA GLN A 117 -10.56 -16.08 -3.73
C GLN A 117 -9.35 -16.00 -2.78
N THR A 118 -8.22 -15.55 -3.32
CA THR A 118 -6.97 -15.35 -2.59
C THR A 118 -6.52 -13.91 -2.72
N MET A 119 -5.60 -13.50 -1.86
CA MET A 119 -4.95 -12.21 -1.98
C MET A 119 -3.52 -12.27 -1.47
N CYS A 120 -2.70 -11.35 -1.95
CA CYS A 120 -1.35 -11.13 -1.46
C CYS A 120 -1.05 -9.64 -1.30
N VAL A 121 0.02 -9.33 -0.61
CA VAL A 121 0.52 -7.96 -0.41
C VAL A 121 1.95 -7.90 -0.92
N ILE A 122 2.26 -6.88 -1.72
CA ILE A 122 3.62 -6.59 -2.16
C ILE A 122 4.06 -5.29 -1.50
N ALA A 123 5.02 -5.37 -0.59
CA ALA A 123 5.62 -4.20 0.06
C ALA A 123 6.62 -3.53 -0.88
N ILE A 124 6.54 -2.20 -0.99
CA ILE A 124 7.39 -1.38 -1.84
C ILE A 124 8.23 -0.48 -0.94
N ASN A 125 9.57 -0.62 -1.01
CA ASN A 125 10.45 0.27 -0.28
C ASN A 125 10.30 1.70 -0.82
N ARG A 126 10.12 2.69 0.06
CA ARG A 126 9.94 4.09 -0.34
C ARG A 126 11.08 4.67 -1.17
N ASN A 127 12.30 4.11 -0.98
CA ASN A 127 13.51 4.54 -1.68
C ASN A 127 13.70 3.83 -3.03
N THR A 128 12.75 2.99 -3.47
CA THR A 128 12.82 2.29 -4.77
C THR A 128 13.03 3.30 -5.89
N MET A 129 14.11 3.12 -6.63
CA MET A 129 14.43 3.96 -7.79
C MET A 129 13.61 3.49 -8.98
N THR A 130 12.85 4.43 -9.56
CA THR A 130 12.00 4.17 -10.73
C THR A 130 11.75 5.47 -11.50
N GLU A 131 11.17 5.39 -12.67
CA GLU A 131 10.71 6.56 -13.42
C GLU A 131 9.57 7.27 -12.68
N VAL A 132 9.77 8.55 -12.38
CA VAL A 132 8.77 9.41 -11.75
C VAL A 132 8.56 10.64 -12.62
N GLN A 133 7.31 11.00 -12.88
CA GLN A 133 6.98 12.26 -13.53
C GLN A 133 7.22 13.41 -12.57
N ILE A 134 7.97 14.42 -13.02
CA ILE A 134 8.36 15.58 -12.21
C ILE A 134 7.75 16.88 -12.73
N PHE A 135 7.49 17.81 -11.79
CA PHE A 135 6.85 19.09 -12.08
C PHE A 135 7.57 20.23 -11.36
N ASP A 136 7.36 21.44 -11.84
CA ASP A 136 7.74 22.65 -11.09
C ASP A 136 6.62 23.06 -10.09
N THR A 137 6.89 24.11 -9.33
CA THR A 137 5.96 24.63 -8.31
C THR A 137 4.64 25.15 -8.89
N GLU A 138 4.60 25.50 -10.17
CA GLU A 138 3.41 25.93 -10.89
C GLU A 138 2.68 24.77 -11.61
N GLY A 139 3.16 23.54 -11.46
CA GLY A 139 2.52 22.36 -12.06
C GLY A 139 2.86 22.13 -13.53
N ARG A 140 3.90 22.77 -14.08
CA ARG A 140 4.37 22.46 -15.41
C ARG A 140 5.23 21.19 -15.38
N SER A 141 4.91 20.23 -16.23
CA SER A 141 5.70 19.02 -16.38
C SER A 141 7.13 19.34 -16.84
N LEU A 142 8.11 18.78 -16.17
CA LEU A 142 9.53 18.81 -16.53
C LEU A 142 10.00 17.49 -17.18
N GLY A 143 9.07 16.55 -17.42
CA GLY A 143 9.34 15.23 -17.96
C GLY A 143 9.43 14.16 -16.88
N THR A 144 10.03 13.03 -17.19
CA THR A 144 10.29 11.93 -16.25
C THR A 144 11.76 11.91 -15.83
N MET A 145 12.03 11.40 -14.64
CA MET A 145 13.39 11.11 -14.19
C MET A 145 13.38 9.90 -13.26
N GLU A 146 14.49 9.22 -13.20
CA GLU A 146 14.73 8.19 -12.18
C GLU A 146 14.85 8.87 -10.80
N ALA A 147 13.96 8.48 -9.87
CA ALA A 147 13.91 9.03 -8.51
C ALA A 147 13.33 8.00 -7.54
N GLN A 148 13.43 8.29 -6.24
CA GLN A 148 12.75 7.48 -5.23
C GLN A 148 11.23 7.51 -5.45
N ILE A 149 10.57 6.37 -5.49
CA ILE A 149 9.14 6.24 -5.78
C ILE A 149 8.24 7.06 -4.85
N CYS A 150 8.67 7.26 -3.59
CA CYS A 150 7.90 8.02 -2.60
C CYS A 150 7.67 9.49 -2.99
N VAL A 151 8.51 10.08 -3.86
CA VAL A 151 8.37 11.49 -4.24
C VAL A 151 7.24 11.70 -5.25
N ALA A 152 6.76 10.64 -5.89
CA ALA A 152 5.67 10.75 -6.88
C ALA A 152 4.42 11.40 -6.29
N HIS A 153 4.00 10.99 -5.07
CA HIS A 153 2.86 11.61 -4.36
C HIS A 153 3.12 13.08 -3.96
N GLY A 154 4.38 13.47 -3.86
CA GLY A 154 4.76 14.86 -3.52
C GLY A 154 4.28 15.89 -4.53
N TYR A 155 4.08 15.50 -5.77
CA TYR A 155 3.55 16.34 -6.83
C TYR A 155 2.01 16.37 -6.82
N GLY A 156 1.43 17.48 -7.29
CA GLY A 156 -0.01 17.60 -7.45
C GLY A 156 -0.71 18.38 -6.34
N ASP A 157 -1.92 17.95 -6.03
CA ASP A 157 -2.82 18.68 -5.12
C ASP A 157 -2.77 18.22 -3.65
N GLY A 158 -1.92 17.25 -3.34
CA GLY A 158 -1.88 16.58 -2.02
C GLY A 158 -3.10 15.67 -1.79
N LYS A 159 -3.87 15.40 -2.84
CA LYS A 159 -5.10 14.59 -2.82
C LYS A 159 -5.12 13.61 -4.01
N ARG A 160 -6.19 13.69 -4.82
CA ARG A 160 -6.43 12.75 -5.91
C ARG A 160 -5.38 12.80 -7.02
N VAL A 161 -4.92 14.01 -7.38
CA VAL A 161 -3.88 14.17 -8.41
C VAL A 161 -2.57 13.56 -7.92
N SER A 162 -2.18 13.85 -6.68
CA SER A 162 -0.98 13.29 -6.05
C SER A 162 -1.04 11.76 -5.95
N CYS A 163 -2.20 11.22 -5.55
CA CYS A 163 -2.41 9.77 -5.55
C CYS A 163 -2.28 9.17 -6.96
N GLY A 164 -2.77 9.86 -8.00
CA GLY A 164 -2.64 9.43 -9.40
C GLY A 164 -1.18 9.28 -9.82
N TYR A 165 -0.33 10.26 -9.51
CA TYR A 165 1.10 10.16 -9.83
C TYR A 165 1.82 9.02 -9.09
N ALA A 166 1.42 8.72 -7.86
CA ALA A 166 1.95 7.56 -7.15
C ALA A 166 1.46 6.24 -7.77
N VAL A 167 0.20 6.18 -8.21
CA VAL A 167 -0.35 5.03 -8.95
C VAL A 167 0.42 4.82 -10.25
N ASP A 168 0.67 5.87 -11.04
CA ASP A 168 1.40 5.80 -12.30
C ASP A 168 2.84 5.28 -12.07
N ALA A 169 3.54 5.78 -11.04
CA ALA A 169 4.89 5.33 -10.73
C ALA A 169 4.94 3.85 -10.30
N VAL A 170 3.97 3.39 -9.50
CA VAL A 170 3.88 1.97 -9.09
C VAL A 170 3.48 1.10 -10.27
N SER A 171 2.51 1.51 -11.07
CA SER A 171 2.12 0.79 -12.29
C SER A 171 3.33 0.61 -13.22
N GLY A 172 4.09 1.67 -13.47
CA GLY A 172 5.31 1.63 -14.27
C GLY A 172 6.39 0.70 -13.71
N LEU A 173 6.60 0.70 -12.38
CA LEU A 173 7.53 -0.21 -11.71
C LEU A 173 7.19 -1.69 -11.98
N PHE A 174 5.91 -2.03 -12.07
CA PHE A 174 5.43 -3.38 -12.33
C PHE A 174 5.11 -3.66 -13.81
N GLY A 175 5.69 -2.89 -14.75
CA GLY A 175 5.51 -3.11 -16.20
C GLY A 175 4.15 -2.66 -16.73
N ASP A 176 3.63 -1.55 -16.20
CA ASP A 176 2.34 -0.94 -16.53
C ASP A 176 1.12 -1.83 -16.20
N ILE A 177 1.20 -2.62 -15.12
CA ILE A 177 0.01 -3.35 -14.64
C ILE A 177 -1.09 -2.35 -14.25
N PRO A 178 -2.38 -2.67 -14.50
CA PRO A 178 -3.47 -1.82 -14.07
C PRO A 178 -3.55 -1.75 -12.54
N ILE A 179 -3.72 -0.55 -11.97
CA ILE A 179 -4.03 -0.34 -10.56
C ILE A 179 -5.40 0.33 -10.49
N GLU A 180 -6.40 -0.43 -10.03
CA GLU A 180 -7.80 -0.04 -10.10
C GLU A 180 -8.19 1.00 -9.07
N GLY A 181 -7.48 1.03 -7.97
CA GLY A 181 -7.79 1.98 -6.93
C GLY A 181 -6.65 2.22 -5.94
N TYR A 182 -6.87 3.23 -5.11
CA TYR A 182 -5.92 3.60 -4.08
C TYR A 182 -6.59 4.01 -2.78
N PHE A 183 -5.84 3.86 -1.70
CA PHE A 183 -6.11 4.40 -0.39
C PHE A 183 -4.86 5.11 0.12
N ALA A 184 -4.94 6.38 0.43
CA ALA A 184 -3.87 7.18 0.99
C ALA A 184 -4.29 7.75 2.34
N MET A 185 -3.47 7.59 3.37
CA MET A 185 -3.74 8.11 4.70
C MET A 185 -2.57 8.95 5.19
N ASN A 186 -2.87 10.17 5.64
CA ASN A 186 -1.90 10.99 6.35
C ASN A 186 -1.51 10.31 7.67
N MET A 187 -0.22 10.28 8.00
CA MET A 187 0.30 9.59 9.19
C MET A 187 -0.28 10.11 10.50
N GLY A 188 -0.81 11.35 10.53
CA GLY A 188 -1.56 11.88 11.67
C GLY A 188 -2.82 11.09 12.04
N GLY A 189 -3.33 10.22 11.15
CA GLY A 189 -4.41 9.29 11.44
C GLY A 189 -3.97 8.08 12.29
N ILE A 190 -2.66 7.76 12.33
CA ILE A 190 -2.13 6.58 13.04
C ILE A 190 -2.43 6.61 14.54
N PRO A 191 -2.15 7.71 15.29
CA PRO A 191 -2.50 7.80 16.71
C PRO A 191 -3.97 7.52 16.98
N ILE A 192 -4.84 8.10 16.14
CA ILE A 192 -6.30 7.98 16.27
C ILE A 192 -6.73 6.52 16.08
N MET A 193 -6.23 5.89 15.03
CA MET A 193 -6.49 4.48 14.72
C MET A 193 -6.02 3.54 15.85
N ASN A 194 -4.79 3.74 16.32
CA ASN A 194 -4.18 2.94 17.36
C ASN A 194 -4.97 3.03 18.68
N ASP A 195 -5.34 4.25 19.09
CA ASP A 195 -6.03 4.48 20.35
C ASP A 195 -7.49 4.02 20.30
N ALA A 196 -8.13 4.05 19.14
CA ALA A 196 -9.48 3.55 18.95
C ALA A 196 -9.63 2.05 19.26
N ILE A 197 -8.55 1.27 19.11
CA ILE A 197 -8.53 -0.15 19.51
C ILE A 197 -7.86 -0.38 20.88
N GLY A 198 -7.48 0.69 21.60
CA GLY A 198 -6.81 0.61 22.89
C GLY A 198 -5.33 0.22 22.78
N GLY A 199 -4.63 0.66 21.74
CA GLY A 199 -3.20 0.42 21.51
C GLY A 199 -2.89 -0.94 20.89
N VAL A 200 -1.74 -1.08 20.27
CA VAL A 200 -1.23 -2.33 19.68
C VAL A 200 -0.07 -2.86 20.49
N GLU A 201 -0.09 -4.15 20.84
CA GLU A 201 1.01 -4.82 21.54
C GLU A 201 2.02 -5.34 20.50
N VAL A 202 3.29 -4.96 20.68
CA VAL A 202 4.42 -5.40 19.84
C VAL A 202 5.61 -5.78 20.72
N GLU A 203 6.45 -6.71 20.23
CA GLU A 203 7.82 -6.86 20.70
C GLU A 203 8.68 -5.89 19.88
N VAL A 204 9.28 -4.89 20.53
CA VAL A 204 10.04 -3.84 19.87
C VAL A 204 11.23 -4.43 19.12
N LEU A 205 11.30 -4.21 17.80
CA LEU A 205 12.34 -4.80 16.93
C LEU A 205 13.70 -4.09 17.05
N HIS A 206 13.69 -2.77 17.28
CA HIS A 206 14.90 -1.94 17.35
C HIS A 206 14.70 -0.84 18.39
N ASP A 207 15.78 -0.37 19.01
CA ASP A 207 15.74 0.80 19.87
C ASP A 207 15.22 2.02 19.11
N LEU A 208 14.22 2.70 19.67
CA LEU A 208 13.65 3.92 19.11
C LEU A 208 13.45 4.94 20.21
N THR A 209 14.15 6.06 20.09
CA THR A 209 14.07 7.14 21.10
C THR A 209 13.83 8.49 20.44
N SER A 210 12.93 9.28 21.00
CA SER A 210 12.72 10.67 20.64
C SER A 210 12.37 11.47 21.88
N GLU A 211 13.30 12.31 22.33
CA GLU A 211 13.05 13.20 23.47
C GLU A 211 11.95 14.22 23.14
N ALA A 212 11.88 14.66 21.88
CA ALA A 212 10.91 15.65 21.44
C ALA A 212 9.47 15.11 21.49
N ASP A 213 9.30 13.82 21.18
CA ASP A 213 7.99 13.13 21.13
C ASP A 213 7.71 12.36 22.41
N GLY A 214 8.65 12.31 23.34
CA GLY A 214 8.53 11.57 24.60
C GLY A 214 8.47 10.06 24.39
N VAL A 215 9.13 9.53 23.36
CA VAL A 215 9.15 8.11 23.01
C VAL A 215 10.48 7.49 23.43
N GLU A 216 10.41 6.37 24.15
CA GLU A 216 11.56 5.55 24.55
C GLU A 216 11.14 4.07 24.47
N LEU A 217 11.56 3.39 23.40
CA LEU A 217 11.23 1.99 23.11
C LEU A 217 12.55 1.21 22.96
N HIS A 218 12.69 0.11 23.69
CA HIS A 218 13.91 -0.71 23.69
C HIS A 218 13.67 -2.05 23.02
N ALA A 219 14.62 -2.46 22.17
CA ALA A 219 14.56 -3.73 21.43
C ALA A 219 14.37 -4.93 22.38
N GLY A 220 13.42 -5.81 22.02
CA GLY A 220 13.05 -7.01 22.81
C GLY A 220 12.05 -6.77 23.93
N GLU A 221 11.64 -5.53 24.20
CA GLU A 221 10.54 -5.25 25.13
C GLU A 221 9.19 -5.50 24.47
N VAL A 222 8.25 -6.05 25.24
CA VAL A 222 6.85 -6.18 24.80
C VAL A 222 6.06 -5.02 25.40
N VAL A 223 5.55 -4.17 24.55
CA VAL A 223 4.84 -2.94 24.93
C VAL A 223 3.50 -2.82 24.22
N THR A 224 2.53 -2.19 24.86
CA THR A 224 1.31 -1.74 24.18
C THR A 224 1.51 -0.29 23.78
N LEU A 225 1.69 -0.04 22.50
CA LEU A 225 1.95 1.29 21.96
C LEU A 225 0.74 2.22 22.17
N SER A 226 0.97 3.38 22.79
CA SER A 226 0.05 4.52 22.72
C SER A 226 0.03 5.11 21.30
N GLY A 227 -0.92 6.00 21.00
CA GLY A 227 -1.02 6.60 19.67
C GLY A 227 0.27 7.29 19.24
N ASN A 228 0.92 8.04 20.13
CA ASN A 228 2.18 8.69 19.83
C ASN A 228 3.34 7.71 19.62
N GLU A 229 3.41 6.66 20.45
CA GLU A 229 4.41 5.60 20.28
C GLU A 229 4.18 4.81 19.00
N ALA A 230 2.92 4.50 18.64
CA ALA A 230 2.56 3.84 17.38
C ALA A 230 2.97 4.69 16.18
N TYR A 231 2.67 5.99 16.22
CA TYR A 231 3.12 6.93 15.19
C TYR A 231 4.64 6.86 15.01
N TYR A 232 5.39 6.98 16.13
CA TYR A 232 6.85 6.97 16.07
C TYR A 232 7.41 5.60 15.67
N TYR A 233 6.78 4.50 16.10
CA TYR A 233 7.17 3.15 15.73
C TYR A 233 7.09 2.89 14.23
N LEU A 234 6.08 3.45 13.57
CA LEU A 234 5.82 3.29 12.13
C LEU A 234 6.59 4.30 11.26
N HIS A 235 6.86 5.50 11.79
CA HIS A 235 7.49 6.60 11.04
C HIS A 235 8.96 6.79 11.41
N GLY A 236 9.31 6.67 12.70
CA GLY A 236 10.63 6.99 13.24
C GLY A 236 11.73 6.15 12.60
N ARG A 237 12.84 6.83 12.27
CA ARG A 237 14.07 6.17 11.82
C ARG A 237 15.28 7.03 12.14
N ASP A 238 16.41 6.39 12.37
CA ASP A 238 17.70 7.09 12.41
C ASP A 238 18.26 7.20 11.00
N CYS A 239 18.17 8.39 10.41
CA CYS A 239 18.69 8.65 9.07
C CYS A 239 20.22 8.58 8.98
N SER A 240 20.93 8.46 10.12
CA SER A 240 22.37 8.22 10.15
C SER A 240 22.75 6.73 10.02
N GLU A 241 21.77 5.84 10.23
CA GLU A 241 21.95 4.41 10.07
C GLU A 241 21.61 3.96 8.65
N PHE A 242 22.50 3.13 8.07
CA PHE A 242 22.28 2.54 6.76
C PHE A 242 21.12 1.54 6.79
N ALA A 243 20.35 1.49 5.72
CA ALA A 243 19.16 0.65 5.55
C ALA A 243 18.05 0.89 6.61
N SER A 244 17.97 2.09 7.18
CA SER A 244 16.96 2.45 8.17
C SER A 244 15.53 2.38 7.61
N SER A 245 15.36 2.49 6.28
CA SER A 245 14.08 2.30 5.59
C SER A 245 13.61 0.85 5.62
N ASP A 246 14.52 -0.12 5.49
CA ASP A 246 14.20 -1.54 5.52
C ASP A 246 13.77 -1.96 6.94
N ALA A 247 14.50 -1.48 7.97
CA ALA A 247 14.13 -1.69 9.36
C ALA A 247 12.74 -1.10 9.69
N ARG A 248 12.40 0.06 9.10
CA ARG A 248 11.06 0.66 9.25
C ARG A 248 9.99 -0.20 8.57
N LEU A 249 10.23 -0.72 7.38
CA LEU A 249 9.29 -1.58 6.66
C LEU A 249 8.95 -2.85 7.48
N LEU A 250 9.94 -3.45 8.15
CA LEU A 250 9.71 -4.58 9.05
C LEU A 250 8.83 -4.21 10.26
N ARG A 251 9.01 -3.03 10.85
CA ARG A 251 8.16 -2.55 11.94
C ARG A 251 6.73 -2.27 11.46
N GLN A 252 6.58 -1.73 10.25
CA GLN A 252 5.26 -1.50 9.62
C GLN A 252 4.53 -2.83 9.43
N GLN A 253 5.20 -3.84 8.90
CA GLN A 253 4.64 -5.18 8.77
C GLN A 253 4.20 -5.74 10.12
N GLN A 254 5.09 -5.75 11.11
CA GLN A 254 4.77 -6.27 12.45
C GLN A 254 3.56 -5.55 13.08
N TYR A 255 3.52 -4.22 12.97
CA TYR A 255 2.40 -3.43 13.50
C TYR A 255 1.09 -3.76 12.79
N ILE A 256 1.12 -3.85 11.47
CA ILE A 256 -0.03 -4.24 10.65
C ILE A 256 -0.57 -5.58 11.15
N ASP A 257 0.26 -6.59 11.33
CA ASP A 257 -0.15 -7.90 11.83
C ASP A 257 -0.80 -7.83 13.20
N ALA A 258 -0.15 -7.15 14.13
CA ALA A 258 -0.63 -7.02 15.51
C ALA A 258 -1.92 -6.20 15.62
N TYR A 259 -2.02 -5.08 14.88
CA TYR A 259 -3.23 -4.24 14.79
C TYR A 259 -4.43 -5.07 14.35
N THR A 260 -4.23 -5.84 13.32
CA THR A 260 -5.23 -6.71 12.70
C THR A 260 -5.74 -7.78 13.64
N ALA A 261 -4.81 -8.48 14.28
CA ALA A 261 -5.18 -9.52 15.25
C ALA A 261 -6.09 -8.94 16.34
N LYS A 262 -5.73 -7.76 16.84
CA LYS A 262 -6.49 -7.08 17.88
C LYS A 262 -7.85 -6.59 17.37
N LEU A 263 -7.89 -5.98 16.20
CA LEU A 263 -9.13 -5.48 15.59
C LEU A 263 -10.12 -6.63 15.36
N LYS A 264 -9.66 -7.76 14.86
CA LYS A 264 -10.49 -8.96 14.67
C LYS A 264 -11.10 -9.45 15.97
N GLN A 265 -10.32 -9.47 17.07
CA GLN A 265 -10.81 -9.84 18.37
C GLN A 265 -11.90 -8.86 18.86
N LEU A 266 -11.67 -7.56 18.67
CA LEU A 266 -12.62 -6.52 19.09
C LEU A 266 -13.91 -6.56 18.27
N THR A 267 -13.83 -6.74 16.96
CA THR A 267 -14.99 -6.82 16.06
C THR A 267 -15.90 -7.98 16.42
N GLY A 268 -15.35 -9.10 16.87
CA GLY A 268 -16.13 -10.24 17.37
C GLY A 268 -16.99 -9.92 18.60
N SER A 269 -16.61 -8.91 19.39
CA SER A 269 -17.34 -8.46 20.58
C SER A 269 -18.09 -7.13 20.39
N ASN A 270 -17.62 -6.26 19.52
CA ASN A 270 -18.18 -4.96 19.20
C ASN A 270 -18.10 -4.68 17.69
N PRO A 271 -19.15 -5.02 16.92
CA PRO A 271 -19.18 -4.79 15.48
C PRO A 271 -19.10 -3.31 15.05
N THR A 272 -19.39 -2.36 15.95
CA THR A 272 -19.35 -0.93 15.62
C THR A 272 -17.97 -0.31 15.71
N VAL A 273 -16.99 -0.99 16.33
CA VAL A 273 -15.62 -0.48 16.51
C VAL A 273 -15.01 -0.02 15.18
N MET A 274 -15.31 -0.71 14.12
CA MET A 274 -14.80 -0.42 12.79
C MET A 274 -15.38 0.87 12.20
N ILE A 275 -16.69 1.09 12.41
CA ILE A 275 -17.36 2.33 12.03
C ILE A 275 -16.78 3.51 12.81
N ASP A 276 -16.56 3.32 14.10
CA ASP A 276 -16.02 4.35 14.98
C ASP A 276 -14.60 4.75 14.54
N ILE A 277 -13.75 3.76 14.17
CA ILE A 277 -12.40 4.02 13.63
C ILE A 277 -12.49 4.79 12.31
N TYR A 278 -13.30 4.31 11.35
CA TYR A 278 -13.47 4.97 10.06
C TYR A 278 -13.87 6.44 10.22
N ASN A 279 -14.93 6.70 10.98
CA ASN A 279 -15.41 8.06 11.21
C ASN A 279 -14.36 8.95 11.90
N SER A 280 -13.44 8.35 12.65
CA SER A 280 -12.39 9.10 13.36
C SER A 280 -11.21 9.48 12.47
N ILE A 281 -10.97 8.77 11.36
CA ILE A 281 -9.86 9.00 10.45
C ILE A 281 -10.27 9.54 9.07
N ASP A 282 -11.56 9.74 8.81
CA ASP A 282 -12.08 10.17 7.49
C ASP A 282 -11.41 11.44 6.98
N ASP A 283 -11.18 12.41 7.86
CA ASP A 283 -10.49 13.66 7.52
C ASP A 283 -9.00 13.43 7.15
N TYR A 284 -8.44 12.27 7.44
CA TYR A 284 -7.03 11.93 7.17
C TYR A 284 -6.84 11.07 5.92
N MET A 285 -7.88 10.77 5.16
CA MET A 285 -7.84 9.84 4.03
C MET A 285 -8.18 10.46 2.69
N VAL A 286 -7.59 9.90 1.63
CA VAL A 286 -8.00 10.12 0.23
C VAL A 286 -8.10 8.76 -0.45
N THR A 287 -9.24 8.49 -1.09
CA THR A 287 -9.45 7.23 -1.80
C THR A 287 -10.37 7.45 -3.01
N ASN A 288 -10.23 6.60 -4.03
CA ASN A 288 -11.17 6.44 -5.13
C ASN A 288 -11.93 5.11 -5.07
N LEU A 289 -11.70 4.30 -4.03
CA LEU A 289 -12.33 2.99 -3.89
C LEU A 289 -13.79 3.12 -3.50
N ASP A 290 -14.63 2.31 -4.12
CA ASP A 290 -15.92 1.95 -3.53
C ASP A 290 -15.68 0.88 -2.46
N PHE A 291 -15.52 1.37 -1.26
CA PHE A 291 -15.17 0.53 -0.11
C PHE A 291 -16.12 -0.63 0.13
N VAL A 292 -17.38 -0.48 -0.19
CA VAL A 292 -18.38 -1.53 0.03
C VAL A 292 -18.13 -2.71 -0.89
N SER A 293 -17.85 -2.44 -2.15
CA SER A 293 -17.56 -3.48 -3.13
C SER A 293 -16.26 -4.20 -2.78
N VAL A 294 -15.17 -3.45 -2.63
CA VAL A 294 -13.84 -4.02 -2.37
C VAL A 294 -13.82 -4.81 -1.07
N ALA A 295 -14.40 -4.29 -0.01
CA ALA A 295 -14.34 -4.97 1.27
C ALA A 295 -15.29 -6.18 1.36
N SER A 296 -16.45 -6.16 0.66
CA SER A 296 -17.31 -7.34 0.56
C SER A 296 -16.60 -8.49 -0.14
N GLU A 297 -15.82 -8.17 -1.14
CA GLU A 297 -14.98 -9.10 -1.89
C GLU A 297 -13.86 -9.68 -1.01
N LEU A 298 -13.08 -8.82 -0.38
CA LEU A 298 -11.96 -9.19 0.48
C LEU A 298 -12.36 -10.05 1.70
N MET A 299 -13.59 -9.91 2.20
CA MET A 299 -14.10 -10.76 3.29
C MET A 299 -14.22 -12.24 2.91
N THR A 300 -14.31 -12.54 1.63
CA THR A 300 -14.44 -13.91 1.12
C THR A 300 -13.09 -14.54 0.79
N TYR A 301 -12.00 -13.75 0.75
CA TYR A 301 -10.71 -14.19 0.30
C TYR A 301 -9.85 -14.76 1.43
N THR A 302 -8.93 -15.63 1.04
CA THR A 302 -7.94 -16.21 1.95
C THR A 302 -6.60 -15.49 1.80
N TYR A 303 -5.89 -15.41 2.90
CA TYR A 303 -4.55 -14.82 2.98
C TYR A 303 -3.71 -15.60 4.00
N ASP A 304 -2.46 -15.90 3.66
CA ASP A 304 -1.47 -16.52 4.53
C ASP A 304 -0.22 -15.63 4.60
N ALA A 305 0.01 -14.99 5.75
CA ALA A 305 1.12 -14.06 5.94
C ALA A 305 2.51 -14.65 5.68
N ASP A 306 2.66 -15.96 5.86
CA ASP A 306 3.94 -16.64 5.65
C ASP A 306 4.23 -16.91 4.15
N THR A 307 3.19 -16.86 3.29
CA THR A 307 3.28 -17.19 1.86
C THR A 307 2.80 -16.07 0.93
N ASP A 308 1.92 -15.20 1.42
CA ASP A 308 1.23 -14.19 0.60
C ASP A 308 1.73 -12.76 0.86
N TRP A 309 2.85 -12.62 1.58
CA TRP A 309 3.56 -11.36 1.73
C TRP A 309 4.84 -11.37 0.91
N TYR A 310 4.92 -10.45 -0.03
CA TYR A 310 6.08 -10.22 -0.89
C TYR A 310 6.69 -8.85 -0.61
N SER A 311 7.92 -8.66 -1.05
CA SER A 311 8.55 -7.34 -1.16
C SER A 311 9.11 -7.22 -2.57
N VAL A 312 9.12 -6.00 -3.11
CA VAL A 312 9.87 -5.74 -4.35
C VAL A 312 11.32 -6.18 -4.12
N PRO A 313 11.85 -7.09 -4.94
CA PRO A 313 13.21 -7.59 -4.76
C PRO A 313 14.25 -6.52 -5.14
N GLY A 314 15.35 -6.46 -4.39
CA GLY A 314 16.42 -5.49 -4.62
C GLY A 314 17.30 -5.30 -3.41
N GLU A 315 18.13 -4.27 -3.43
CA GLU A 315 19.04 -3.93 -2.35
C GLU A 315 19.12 -2.44 -2.09
N THR A 316 19.29 -2.07 -0.83
CA THR A 316 19.56 -0.68 -0.43
C THR A 316 21.03 -0.37 -0.63
N VAL A 317 21.32 0.71 -1.36
CA VAL A 317 22.68 1.24 -1.56
C VAL A 317 22.74 2.70 -1.11
N MET A 318 23.94 3.18 -0.80
CA MET A 318 24.15 4.59 -0.53
C MET A 318 24.43 5.32 -1.86
N GLY A 319 23.47 6.14 -2.28
CA GLY A 319 23.64 7.04 -3.41
C GLY A 319 24.50 8.26 -3.07
N GLU A 320 24.55 9.24 -3.98
CA GLU A 320 25.36 10.45 -3.76
C GLU A 320 24.89 11.31 -2.57
N LYS A 321 23.60 11.32 -2.26
CA LYS A 321 22.99 12.20 -1.25
C LYS A 321 22.09 11.49 -0.25
N PHE A 322 21.50 10.37 -0.63
CA PHE A 322 20.53 9.63 0.17
C PHE A 322 20.60 8.13 -0.17
N GLU A 323 19.97 7.31 0.64
CA GLU A 323 19.80 5.88 0.35
C GLU A 323 18.90 5.68 -0.86
N GLU A 324 19.29 4.76 -1.74
CA GLU A 324 18.56 4.33 -2.92
C GLU A 324 18.26 2.84 -2.79
N TYR A 325 17.10 2.41 -3.21
CA TYR A 325 16.76 0.99 -3.32
C TYR A 325 16.74 0.59 -4.79
N HIS A 326 17.74 -0.18 -5.18
CA HIS A 326 17.89 -0.65 -6.56
C HIS A 326 17.23 -2.01 -6.71
N VAL A 327 16.30 -2.08 -7.66
CA VAL A 327 15.51 -3.28 -7.95
C VAL A 327 16.38 -4.32 -8.63
N ASP A 328 16.19 -5.59 -8.26
CA ASP A 328 16.65 -6.74 -9.03
C ASP A 328 15.59 -7.02 -10.12
N GLU A 329 15.85 -6.53 -11.33
CA GLU A 329 14.92 -6.58 -12.45
C GLU A 329 14.52 -8.02 -12.80
N ASP A 330 15.46 -8.96 -12.80
CA ASP A 330 15.18 -10.37 -13.09
C ASP A 330 14.26 -11.00 -12.04
N ALA A 331 14.49 -10.68 -10.77
CA ALA A 331 13.67 -11.17 -9.67
C ALA A 331 12.30 -10.46 -9.60
N LEU A 332 12.23 -9.18 -9.99
CA LEU A 332 10.96 -8.46 -10.10
C LEU A 332 10.11 -9.04 -11.25
N GLU A 333 10.70 -9.32 -12.40
CA GLU A 333 9.99 -9.98 -13.51
C GLU A 333 9.43 -11.34 -13.06
N GLU A 334 10.22 -12.13 -12.29
CA GLU A 334 9.75 -13.40 -11.73
C GLU A 334 8.57 -13.22 -10.77
N LEU A 335 8.60 -12.21 -9.90
CA LEU A 335 7.51 -11.85 -9.01
C LEU A 335 6.25 -11.41 -9.79
N ILE A 336 6.41 -10.59 -10.83
CA ILE A 336 5.31 -10.15 -11.69
C ILE A 336 4.63 -11.37 -12.34
N ILE A 337 5.42 -12.26 -12.94
CA ILE A 337 4.87 -13.49 -13.55
C ILE A 337 4.15 -14.35 -12.51
N GLN A 338 4.74 -14.52 -11.34
CA GLN A 338 4.17 -15.34 -10.27
C GLN A 338 2.83 -14.82 -9.77
N VAL A 339 2.69 -13.50 -9.64
CA VAL A 339 1.52 -12.87 -9.01
C VAL A 339 0.42 -12.54 -10.01
N PHE A 340 0.78 -12.06 -11.19
CA PHE A 340 -0.19 -11.48 -12.13
C PHE A 340 -0.52 -12.37 -13.34
N TYR A 341 0.21 -13.46 -13.53
CA TYR A 341 0.05 -14.29 -14.72
C TYR A 341 -0.24 -15.76 -14.37
N GLU A 342 -0.87 -16.45 -15.29
CA GLU A 342 -1.10 -17.89 -15.25
C GLU A 342 -0.44 -18.56 -16.45
N GLU A 343 0.03 -19.82 -16.28
CA GLU A 343 0.57 -20.59 -17.41
C GLU A 343 -0.54 -20.78 -18.47
N ALA A 344 -0.29 -20.32 -19.68
CA ALA A 344 -1.27 -20.39 -20.77
C ALA A 344 -1.62 -21.84 -21.09
N GLU A 345 -2.90 -22.15 -21.22
CA GLU A 345 -3.34 -23.47 -21.66
C GLU A 345 -2.78 -23.77 -23.05
N LYS A 346 -2.09 -24.91 -23.20
CA LYS A 346 -1.67 -25.37 -24.52
C LYS A 346 -2.90 -25.56 -25.39
N GLN A 347 -3.10 -24.68 -26.38
CA GLN A 347 -4.13 -24.89 -27.38
C GLN A 347 -3.88 -26.26 -28.00
N GLY A 348 -4.76 -27.23 -27.72
CA GLY A 348 -4.70 -28.56 -28.27
C GLY A 348 -4.76 -28.49 -29.80
N THR A 349 -3.70 -28.99 -30.46
CA THR A 349 -3.61 -29.18 -31.91
C THR A 349 -4.59 -30.22 -32.37
#